data_a8265e39f76d218e0a41b4e1884ccfb9
#
_entry.id   a8265e39f76d218e0a41b4e1884ccfb9
#
_cell.length_a   1.000
_cell.length_b   1.000
_cell.length_c   1.000
_cell.angle_alpha   90.00
_cell.angle_beta   90.00
_cell.angle_gamma   90.00
#
_symmetry.space_group_name_H-M   'P 1'
#
loop_
_entity.id
_entity.type
_entity.pdbx_description
1 polymer ?
#
loop_
_entity_poly.entity_id
_entity_poly.type
_entity_poly.pdbx_seq_one_letter_code
_entity_poly.pdbx_strand_id
1 'polypeptide(L)'
;MKSLLLSFCIYLFPVHLFAQVARIDSIPVTSIDFISDTQQPLEIEKIYRKQNHNLQATAMIFSAILQNKPAALLMLGDIVSLGYNNRKWRRVDKFLDSARREGIKVYGLLGNHDVMARDRRGENNFDKRFPEHLRTGYVKTIDSISIVLLNSNFNKLSAEQVARQQQWYIKTLDSLDKYPGVKGIIVSAHHPIFTNSSAVKPSDGLRQYFLPAFMSTKKCVLFITGHAHAFEHFKYQNKNFLVIGGGGGLHQPLEKRAGMPADAALTYKPLFHYLNIKRYGNLLQLTSYFLQPDFSGFAAGYSFAINLP
;
A
#
# COMPACT_ATOMS: atom_id res chain seq x y z
N MET A 1 -54.52 69.73 -15.24
CA MET A 1 -53.97 68.92 -14.13
C MET A 1 -53.12 67.83 -14.76
N LYS A 2 -51.78 67.99 -14.71
CA LYS A 2 -50.81 67.04 -15.27
C LYS A 2 -50.24 66.27 -14.11
N SER A 3 -50.48 64.95 -14.03
CA SER A 3 -49.88 64.06 -13.03
C SER A 3 -48.49 63.56 -13.51
N LEU A 4 -47.53 63.85 -12.71
CA LEU A 4 -46.11 63.45 -12.87
C LEU A 4 -45.93 62.05 -12.25
N LEU A 5 -45.65 61.03 -13.09
CA LEU A 5 -45.24 59.70 -12.63
C LEU A 5 -43.74 59.71 -12.45
N LEU A 6 -43.25 59.56 -11.19
CA LEU A 6 -41.84 59.34 -10.86
C LEU A 6 -41.55 57.83 -10.96
N SER A 7 -40.72 57.49 -11.92
CA SER A 7 -40.20 56.10 -12.06
C SER A 7 -38.95 55.95 -11.23
N PHE A 8 -39.00 55.07 -10.19
CA PHE A 8 -37.87 54.74 -9.33
C PHE A 8 -37.12 53.54 -9.94
N CYS A 9 -35.96 53.79 -10.54
CA CYS A 9 -35.07 52.72 -10.98
C CYS A 9 -34.25 52.22 -9.78
N ILE A 10 -34.52 50.99 -9.34
CA ILE A 10 -33.70 50.30 -8.34
C ILE A 10 -32.51 49.64 -9.07
N TYR A 11 -31.34 50.19 -8.90
CA TYR A 11 -30.09 49.53 -9.34
C TYR A 11 -29.72 48.45 -8.35
N LEU A 12 -29.92 47.18 -8.73
CA LEU A 12 -29.37 46.02 -8.03
C LEU A 12 -27.90 45.87 -8.43
N PHE A 13 -26.99 46.24 -7.54
CA PHE A 13 -25.59 45.88 -7.66
C PHE A 13 -25.41 44.41 -7.33
N PRO A 14 -24.76 43.59 -8.21
CA PRO A 14 -24.43 42.24 -7.83
C PRO A 14 -23.27 42.28 -6.81
N VAL A 15 -23.55 41.85 -5.58
CA VAL A 15 -22.50 41.58 -4.58
C VAL A 15 -21.77 40.31 -5.01
N HIS A 16 -20.61 40.49 -5.66
CA HIS A 16 -19.71 39.38 -5.90
C HIS A 16 -19.07 38.96 -4.56
N LEU A 17 -19.63 37.91 -3.99
CA LEU A 17 -19.01 37.23 -2.85
C LEU A 17 -17.75 36.51 -3.35
N PHE A 18 -16.60 37.17 -3.28
CA PHE A 18 -15.34 36.51 -3.45
C PHE A 18 -15.13 35.59 -2.23
N ALA A 19 -15.38 34.29 -2.41
CA ALA A 19 -14.90 33.28 -1.46
C ALA A 19 -13.39 33.38 -1.44
N GLN A 20 -12.82 33.96 -0.40
CA GLN A 20 -11.41 33.89 -0.10
C GLN A 20 -11.11 32.43 0.23
N VAL A 21 -10.64 31.66 -0.78
CA VAL A 21 -9.99 30.38 -0.54
C VAL A 21 -8.73 30.72 0.25
N ALA A 22 -8.78 30.49 1.57
CA ALA A 22 -7.60 30.55 2.40
C ALA A 22 -6.54 29.64 1.76
N ARG A 23 -5.47 30.21 1.23
CA ARG A 23 -4.26 29.46 0.91
C ARG A 23 -3.80 28.87 2.24
N ILE A 24 -4.04 27.57 2.41
CA ILE A 24 -3.34 26.79 3.42
C ILE A 24 -1.91 26.79 2.95
N ASP A 25 -1.07 27.59 3.61
CA ASP A 25 0.37 27.55 3.41
C ASP A 25 0.79 26.10 3.53
N SER A 26 1.32 25.56 2.44
CA SER A 26 1.59 24.14 2.29
C SER A 26 2.73 23.75 3.22
N ILE A 27 2.42 23.28 4.42
CA ILE A 27 3.34 22.42 5.15
C ILE A 27 3.69 21.28 4.18
N PRO A 28 4.97 21.02 3.90
CA PRO A 28 5.36 19.98 2.98
C PRO A 28 4.72 18.65 3.45
N VAL A 29 3.76 18.17 2.67
CA VAL A 29 3.00 16.98 3.02
C VAL A 29 3.87 15.77 2.76
N THR A 30 4.24 15.06 3.81
CA THR A 30 4.99 13.83 3.70
C THR A 30 4.15 12.78 2.97
N SER A 31 4.66 12.27 1.85
CA SER A 31 4.02 11.17 1.13
C SER A 31 4.79 9.87 1.33
N ILE A 32 4.05 8.79 1.43
CA ILE A 32 4.57 7.43 1.55
C ILE A 32 3.93 6.59 0.45
N ASP A 33 4.75 5.98 -0.39
CA ASP A 33 4.27 5.10 -1.45
C ASP A 33 4.38 3.63 -1.02
N PHE A 34 3.41 2.83 -1.45
CA PHE A 34 3.36 1.39 -1.24
C PHE A 34 3.19 0.69 -2.59
N ILE A 35 3.94 -0.38 -2.78
CA ILE A 35 3.84 -1.26 -3.94
C ILE A 35 4.01 -2.71 -3.50
N SER A 36 3.37 -3.63 -4.18
CA SER A 36 3.53 -5.07 -3.97
C SER A 36 3.54 -5.82 -5.28
N ASP A 37 4.13 -7.02 -5.27
CA ASP A 37 4.03 -7.97 -6.38
C ASP A 37 4.63 -7.42 -7.69
N THR A 38 5.87 -6.89 -7.60
CA THR A 38 6.62 -6.34 -8.75
C THR A 38 7.36 -7.40 -9.56
N GLN A 39 7.22 -8.67 -9.17
CA GLN A 39 7.90 -9.79 -9.82
C GLN A 39 7.49 -9.96 -11.28
N GLN A 40 8.46 -10.44 -12.07
CA GLN A 40 8.15 -10.94 -13.40
C GLN A 40 7.32 -12.21 -13.32
N PRO A 41 6.32 -12.40 -14.19
CA PRO A 41 5.65 -13.69 -14.30
C PRO A 41 6.64 -14.83 -14.54
N LEU A 42 6.42 -15.97 -13.89
CA LEU A 42 7.14 -17.20 -14.19
C LEU A 42 6.68 -17.75 -15.55
N GLU A 43 7.56 -18.46 -16.26
CA GLU A 43 7.22 -19.02 -17.58
C GLU A 43 6.00 -19.96 -17.50
N ILE A 44 5.89 -20.73 -16.41
CA ILE A 44 4.75 -21.62 -16.19
C ILE A 44 3.43 -20.85 -16.00
N GLU A 45 3.47 -19.69 -15.34
CA GLU A 45 2.27 -18.87 -15.13
C GLU A 45 1.72 -18.31 -16.43
N LYS A 46 2.61 -18.03 -17.40
CA LYS A 46 2.25 -17.51 -18.72
C LYS A 46 1.44 -18.50 -19.57
N ILE A 47 1.49 -19.79 -19.23
CA ILE A 47 0.71 -20.84 -19.90
C ILE A 47 -0.76 -20.71 -19.51
N TYR A 48 -1.04 -20.36 -18.25
CA TYR A 48 -2.39 -20.36 -17.68
C TYR A 48 -3.04 -18.98 -17.54
N ARG A 49 -2.24 -17.90 -17.72
CA ARG A 49 -2.71 -16.54 -17.52
C ARG A 49 -2.20 -15.60 -18.59
N LYS A 50 -3.07 -14.66 -18.99
CA LYS A 50 -2.75 -13.65 -19.99
C LYS A 50 -1.74 -12.66 -19.41
N GLN A 51 -0.69 -12.38 -20.18
CA GLN A 51 0.26 -11.30 -19.94
C GLN A 51 -0.31 -9.97 -20.45
N ASN A 52 -0.04 -8.88 -19.75
CA ASN A 52 -0.47 -7.53 -20.10
C ASN A 52 0.71 -6.56 -20.04
N HIS A 53 1.82 -6.86 -20.75
CA HIS A 53 3.04 -6.04 -20.71
C HIS A 53 3.57 -5.80 -19.28
N ASN A 54 3.49 -6.80 -18.42
CA ASN A 54 3.79 -6.75 -16.99
C ASN A 54 5.16 -6.10 -16.67
N LEU A 55 6.19 -6.40 -17.47
CA LEU A 55 7.52 -5.80 -17.30
C LEU A 55 7.54 -4.29 -17.56
N GLN A 56 6.81 -3.86 -18.58
CA GLN A 56 6.67 -2.45 -18.93
C GLN A 56 5.89 -1.73 -17.82
N ALA A 57 4.80 -2.32 -17.36
CA ALA A 57 3.99 -1.76 -16.26
C ALA A 57 4.82 -1.53 -15.00
N THR A 58 5.60 -2.54 -14.55
CA THR A 58 6.50 -2.39 -13.39
C THR A 58 7.54 -1.28 -13.61
N ALA A 59 8.12 -1.19 -14.82
CA ALA A 59 9.09 -0.13 -15.13
C ALA A 59 8.45 1.27 -15.07
N MET A 60 7.23 1.40 -15.55
CA MET A 60 6.48 2.67 -15.49
C MET A 60 6.10 3.05 -14.05
N ILE A 61 5.68 2.07 -13.22
CA ILE A 61 5.42 2.32 -11.80
C ILE A 61 6.71 2.82 -11.10
N PHE A 62 7.84 2.16 -11.34
CA PHE A 62 9.13 2.59 -10.76
C PHE A 62 9.50 4.01 -11.21
N SER A 63 9.28 4.33 -12.49
CA SER A 63 9.51 5.69 -13.01
C SER A 63 8.59 6.72 -12.33
N ALA A 64 7.30 6.42 -12.16
CA ALA A 64 6.35 7.30 -11.50
C ALA A 64 6.73 7.56 -10.03
N ILE A 65 7.13 6.53 -9.29
CA ILE A 65 7.60 6.66 -7.91
C ILE A 65 8.85 7.55 -7.81
N LEU A 66 9.82 7.37 -8.74
CA LEU A 66 11.01 8.22 -8.79
C LEU A 66 10.68 9.67 -9.10
N GLN A 67 9.69 9.93 -9.96
CA GLN A 67 9.22 11.30 -10.26
C GLN A 67 8.48 11.94 -9.07
N ASN A 68 7.66 11.15 -8.36
CA ASN A 68 6.89 11.62 -7.21
C ASN A 68 7.77 11.90 -5.97
N LYS A 69 8.94 11.29 -5.87
CA LYS A 69 9.91 11.43 -4.77
C LYS A 69 9.24 11.34 -3.38
N PRO A 70 8.58 10.23 -3.06
CA PRO A 70 7.99 10.07 -1.74
C PRO A 70 9.09 10.05 -0.67
N ALA A 71 8.77 10.45 0.57
CA ALA A 71 9.69 10.36 1.70
C ALA A 71 10.13 8.92 1.97
N ALA A 72 9.23 7.97 1.70
CA ALA A 72 9.54 6.55 1.75
C ALA A 72 8.70 5.73 0.77
N LEU A 73 9.27 4.60 0.35
CA LEU A 73 8.62 3.54 -0.41
C LEU A 73 8.61 2.25 0.39
N LEU A 74 7.47 1.61 0.51
CA LEU A 74 7.28 0.30 1.12
C LEU A 74 7.00 -0.73 0.00
N MET A 75 7.86 -1.76 -0.12
CA MET A 75 7.70 -2.86 -1.06
C MET A 75 7.19 -4.10 -0.30
N LEU A 76 5.94 -4.50 -0.55
CA LEU A 76 5.23 -5.49 0.27
C LEU A 76 5.38 -6.93 -0.24
N GLY A 77 6.60 -7.29 -0.65
CA GLY A 77 6.94 -8.65 -1.05
C GLY A 77 6.62 -8.99 -2.50
N ASP A 78 7.03 -10.20 -2.88
CA ASP A 78 7.04 -10.68 -4.25
C ASP A 78 7.71 -9.67 -5.19
N ILE A 79 8.88 -9.19 -4.73
CA ILE A 79 9.65 -8.17 -5.42
C ILE A 79 10.25 -8.75 -6.69
N VAL A 80 10.67 -10.02 -6.64
CA VAL A 80 11.19 -10.77 -7.78
C VAL A 80 10.60 -12.18 -7.82
N SER A 81 10.50 -12.76 -9.01
CA SER A 81 9.90 -14.09 -9.20
C SER A 81 10.66 -15.25 -8.54
N LEU A 82 11.98 -15.11 -8.34
CA LEU A 82 12.84 -16.13 -7.71
C LEU A 82 13.96 -15.42 -6.94
N GLY A 83 13.75 -15.16 -5.65
CA GLY A 83 14.65 -14.35 -4.81
C GLY A 83 16.08 -14.90 -4.72
N TYR A 84 16.26 -16.24 -4.80
CA TYR A 84 17.60 -16.84 -4.79
C TYR A 84 18.43 -16.55 -6.06
N ASN A 85 17.82 -16.07 -7.14
CA ASN A 85 18.46 -15.82 -8.42
C ASN A 85 18.80 -14.33 -8.59
N ASN A 86 20.05 -13.96 -8.38
CA ASN A 86 20.52 -12.57 -8.50
C ASN A 86 20.23 -11.92 -9.88
N ARG A 87 20.10 -12.72 -10.95
CA ARG A 87 19.75 -12.14 -12.26
C ARG A 87 18.35 -11.53 -12.28
N LYS A 88 17.43 -12.06 -11.46
CA LYS A 88 16.06 -11.53 -11.35
C LYS A 88 16.02 -10.16 -10.66
N TRP A 89 16.98 -9.88 -9.80
CA TRP A 89 17.08 -8.61 -9.06
C TRP A 89 17.61 -7.43 -9.89
N ARG A 90 18.30 -7.67 -11.00
CA ARG A 90 18.99 -6.59 -11.75
C ARG A 90 18.14 -5.36 -12.07
N ARG A 91 16.85 -5.50 -12.34
CA ARG A 91 15.94 -4.38 -12.60
C ARG A 91 15.59 -3.63 -11.31
N VAL A 92 15.30 -4.40 -10.27
CA VAL A 92 15.02 -3.86 -8.94
C VAL A 92 16.27 -3.15 -8.40
N ASP A 93 17.47 -3.72 -8.57
CA ASP A 93 18.72 -3.09 -8.15
C ASP A 93 18.89 -1.70 -8.79
N LYS A 94 18.69 -1.59 -10.10
CA LYS A 94 18.76 -0.30 -10.80
C LYS A 94 17.75 0.72 -10.25
N PHE A 95 16.54 0.28 -9.94
CA PHE A 95 15.52 1.13 -9.35
C PHE A 95 15.90 1.55 -7.92
N LEU A 96 16.32 0.61 -7.07
CA LEU A 96 16.74 0.90 -5.70
C LEU A 96 17.91 1.87 -5.64
N ASP A 97 18.90 1.71 -6.55
CA ASP A 97 20.03 2.64 -6.66
C ASP A 97 19.56 4.05 -7.06
N SER A 98 18.60 4.14 -7.98
CA SER A 98 18.02 5.43 -8.37
C SER A 98 17.21 6.05 -7.24
N ALA A 99 16.36 5.28 -6.57
CA ALA A 99 15.56 5.74 -5.43
C ALA A 99 16.45 6.29 -4.30
N ARG A 100 17.53 5.58 -3.98
CA ARG A 100 18.49 6.02 -2.96
C ARG A 100 19.21 7.30 -3.35
N ARG A 101 19.61 7.48 -4.62
CA ARG A 101 20.20 8.72 -5.12
C ARG A 101 19.25 9.90 -5.02
N GLU A 102 17.95 9.65 -5.22
CA GLU A 102 16.91 10.69 -5.06
C GLU A 102 16.50 10.93 -3.60
N GLY A 103 17.14 10.26 -2.64
CA GLY A 103 16.84 10.39 -1.20
C GLY A 103 15.61 9.66 -0.73
N ILE A 104 15.00 8.82 -1.56
CA ILE A 104 13.83 8.01 -1.20
C ILE A 104 14.27 6.87 -0.27
N LYS A 105 13.71 6.80 0.93
CA LYS A 105 13.93 5.69 1.86
C LYS A 105 13.14 4.48 1.38
N VAL A 106 13.79 3.35 1.11
CA VAL A 106 13.11 2.15 0.62
C VAL A 106 13.19 1.04 1.66
N TYR A 107 12.03 0.53 2.04
CA TYR A 107 11.86 -0.58 2.98
C TYR A 107 11.10 -1.71 2.29
N GLY A 108 11.34 -2.95 2.71
CA GLY A 108 10.68 -4.11 2.10
C GLY A 108 10.33 -5.18 3.11
N LEU A 109 9.34 -5.99 2.80
CA LEU A 109 9.07 -7.24 3.48
C LEU A 109 9.07 -8.40 2.47
N LEU A 110 9.27 -9.62 2.95
CA LEU A 110 9.37 -10.81 2.10
C LEU A 110 8.00 -11.28 1.62
N GLY A 111 7.88 -11.50 0.29
CA GLY A 111 6.82 -12.30 -0.30
C GLY A 111 7.23 -13.76 -0.44
N ASN A 112 6.31 -14.61 -0.89
CA ASN A 112 6.59 -16.03 -1.06
C ASN A 112 7.52 -16.33 -2.25
N HIS A 113 7.50 -15.52 -3.32
CA HIS A 113 8.43 -15.64 -4.45
C HIS A 113 9.87 -15.26 -4.07
N ASP A 114 10.03 -14.31 -3.13
CA ASP A 114 11.36 -13.89 -2.67
C ASP A 114 12.09 -15.02 -1.94
N VAL A 115 11.37 -15.94 -1.31
CA VAL A 115 11.89 -17.09 -0.57
C VAL A 115 11.54 -18.45 -1.21
N MET A 116 11.04 -18.46 -2.45
CA MET A 116 10.69 -19.68 -3.18
C MET A 116 11.91 -20.55 -3.45
N ALA A 117 11.74 -21.87 -3.37
CA ALA A 117 12.69 -22.95 -3.66
C ALA A 117 13.96 -22.95 -2.79
N ARG A 118 14.65 -21.82 -2.63
CA ARG A 118 15.90 -21.70 -1.85
C ARG A 118 15.77 -20.53 -0.87
N ASP A 119 14.97 -20.73 0.16
CA ASP A 119 14.53 -19.71 1.11
C ASP A 119 15.69 -18.90 1.72
N ARG A 120 16.69 -19.55 2.34
CA ARG A 120 17.86 -18.87 2.93
C ARG A 120 18.63 -18.02 1.91
N ARG A 121 18.80 -18.53 0.68
CA ARG A 121 19.50 -17.77 -0.36
C ARG A 121 18.66 -16.62 -0.87
N GLY A 122 17.33 -16.81 -0.96
CA GLY A 122 16.39 -15.76 -1.29
C GLY A 122 16.42 -14.64 -0.26
N GLU A 123 16.30 -14.99 1.02
CA GLU A 123 16.35 -14.04 2.13
C GLU A 123 17.71 -13.30 2.18
N ASN A 124 18.83 -14.00 2.07
CA ASN A 124 20.15 -13.36 2.03
C ASN A 124 20.30 -12.36 0.85
N ASN A 125 19.70 -12.63 -0.30
CA ASN A 125 19.70 -11.70 -1.43
C ASN A 125 18.78 -10.53 -1.18
N PHE A 126 17.68 -10.73 -0.47
CA PHE A 126 16.76 -9.69 -0.03
C PHE A 126 17.43 -8.77 1.00
N ASP A 127 18.04 -9.32 2.05
CA ASP A 127 18.70 -8.56 3.13
C ASP A 127 19.82 -7.64 2.62
N LYS A 128 20.56 -8.06 1.59
CA LYS A 128 21.57 -7.22 0.93
C LYS A 128 20.94 -5.93 0.35
N ARG A 129 19.67 -5.96 -0.02
CA ARG A 129 18.94 -4.85 -0.67
C ARG A 129 18.10 -4.06 0.32
N PHE A 130 17.67 -4.71 1.38
CA PHE A 130 16.87 -4.17 2.47
C PHE A 130 17.56 -4.44 3.82
N PRO A 131 18.69 -3.76 4.10
CA PRO A 131 19.53 -4.09 5.27
C PRO A 131 18.84 -3.85 6.61
N GLU A 132 17.72 -3.16 6.61
CA GLU A 132 16.93 -2.94 7.83
C GLU A 132 15.85 -4.01 8.05
N HIS A 133 15.72 -4.96 7.10
CA HIS A 133 14.79 -6.08 7.25
C HIS A 133 15.22 -6.97 8.43
N LEU A 134 14.24 -7.39 9.22
CA LEU A 134 14.39 -8.38 10.28
C LEU A 134 13.40 -9.52 10.03
N ARG A 135 13.88 -10.74 10.10
CA ARG A 135 13.11 -11.96 9.79
C ARG A 135 11.79 -12.09 10.57
N THR A 136 11.75 -11.57 11.78
CA THR A 136 10.57 -11.57 12.66
C THR A 136 9.83 -10.24 12.70
N GLY A 137 10.02 -9.41 11.66
CA GLY A 137 9.36 -8.12 11.53
C GLY A 137 10.15 -6.95 12.13
N TYR A 138 9.79 -5.74 11.70
CA TYR A 138 10.41 -4.49 12.14
C TYR A 138 9.46 -3.31 11.98
N VAL A 139 9.83 -2.14 12.51
CA VAL A 139 9.01 -0.91 12.48
C VAL A 139 9.79 0.23 11.85
N LYS A 140 9.09 1.06 11.07
CA LYS A 140 9.55 2.37 10.61
C LYS A 140 8.51 3.43 10.94
N THR A 141 8.96 4.55 11.47
CA THR A 141 8.08 5.69 11.72
C THR A 141 8.44 6.83 10.78
N ILE A 142 7.46 7.31 10.04
CA ILE A 142 7.58 8.38 9.05
C ILE A 142 6.45 9.36 9.33
N ASP A 143 6.80 10.60 9.60
CA ASP A 143 5.84 11.67 9.89
C ASP A 143 4.76 11.24 10.91
N SER A 144 5.16 10.70 12.05
CA SER A 144 4.27 10.24 13.13
C SER A 144 3.37 9.04 12.76
N ILE A 145 3.54 8.44 11.59
CA ILE A 145 2.90 7.20 11.20
C ILE A 145 3.90 6.05 11.35
N SER A 146 3.59 5.12 12.24
CA SER A 146 4.39 3.91 12.42
C SER A 146 3.91 2.80 11.49
N ILE A 147 4.82 2.23 10.72
CA ILE A 147 4.56 1.14 9.79
C ILE A 147 5.23 -0.10 10.35
N VAL A 148 4.44 -1.09 10.71
CA VAL A 148 4.88 -2.39 11.23
C VAL A 148 4.90 -3.38 10.08
N LEU A 149 6.07 -3.92 9.77
CA LEU A 149 6.26 -4.86 8.68
C LEU A 149 6.44 -6.27 9.22
N LEU A 150 5.58 -7.20 8.79
CA LEU A 150 5.53 -8.57 9.27
C LEU A 150 5.99 -9.57 8.20
N ASN A 151 6.66 -10.63 8.60
CA ASN A 151 6.91 -11.77 7.75
C ASN A 151 5.73 -12.75 7.83
N SER A 152 4.94 -12.83 6.78
CA SER A 152 3.79 -13.74 6.69
C SER A 152 4.09 -15.05 5.94
N ASN A 153 5.35 -15.37 5.66
CA ASN A 153 5.78 -16.65 5.10
C ASN A 153 5.86 -17.73 6.21
N PHE A 154 4.75 -18.01 6.89
CA PHE A 154 4.72 -18.91 8.07
C PHE A 154 5.23 -20.31 7.77
N ASN A 155 5.10 -20.81 6.54
CA ASN A 155 5.64 -22.08 6.09
C ASN A 155 7.19 -22.10 5.97
N LYS A 156 7.85 -20.94 6.11
CA LYS A 156 9.31 -20.76 6.11
C LYS A 156 9.84 -20.39 7.50
N LEU A 157 8.95 -20.24 8.47
CA LEU A 157 9.29 -19.93 9.86
C LEU A 157 9.06 -21.17 10.74
N SER A 158 9.91 -21.37 11.75
CA SER A 158 9.61 -22.34 12.80
C SER A 158 8.48 -21.82 13.70
N ALA A 159 7.80 -22.74 14.40
CA ALA A 159 6.77 -22.36 15.37
C ALA A 159 7.28 -21.35 16.41
N GLU A 160 8.55 -21.51 16.86
CA GLU A 160 9.20 -20.59 17.78
C GLU A 160 9.43 -19.20 17.14
N GLN A 161 9.79 -19.13 15.86
CA GLN A 161 9.95 -17.87 15.15
C GLN A 161 8.61 -17.15 14.99
N VAL A 162 7.54 -17.88 14.68
CA VAL A 162 6.17 -17.32 14.63
C VAL A 162 5.76 -16.77 16.00
N ALA A 163 5.98 -17.54 17.07
CA ALA A 163 5.67 -17.11 18.43
C ALA A 163 6.48 -15.87 18.85
N ARG A 164 7.78 -15.82 18.53
CA ARG A 164 8.61 -14.64 18.79
C ARG A 164 8.12 -13.41 18.02
N GLN A 165 7.78 -13.56 16.75
CA GLN A 165 7.21 -12.47 15.95
C GLN A 165 5.89 -11.97 16.54
N GLN A 166 5.00 -12.88 16.95
CA GLN A 166 3.73 -12.53 17.57
C GLN A 166 3.93 -11.75 18.89
N GLN A 167 4.81 -12.24 19.77
CA GLN A 167 5.10 -11.58 21.05
C GLN A 167 5.71 -10.18 20.82
N TRP A 168 6.67 -10.07 19.90
CA TRP A 168 7.27 -8.82 19.51
C TRP A 168 6.21 -7.85 18.98
N TYR A 169 5.34 -8.33 18.09
CA TYR A 169 4.27 -7.53 17.47
C TYR A 169 3.31 -6.96 18.52
N ILE A 170 2.83 -7.79 19.44
CA ILE A 170 1.90 -7.35 20.49
C ILE A 170 2.56 -6.27 21.35
N LYS A 171 3.81 -6.49 21.82
CA LYS A 171 4.55 -5.50 22.61
C LYS A 171 4.81 -4.21 21.84
N THR A 172 5.12 -4.32 20.57
CA THR A 172 5.35 -3.17 19.68
C THR A 172 4.08 -2.34 19.53
N LEU A 173 2.94 -2.97 19.23
CA LEU A 173 1.68 -2.26 19.11
C LEU A 173 1.29 -1.56 20.42
N ASP A 174 1.42 -2.22 21.57
CA ASP A 174 1.14 -1.62 22.88
C ASP A 174 2.03 -0.39 23.15
N SER A 175 3.33 -0.49 22.86
CA SER A 175 4.28 0.63 22.98
C SER A 175 3.92 1.80 22.05
N LEU A 176 3.64 1.53 20.77
CA LEU A 176 3.28 2.56 19.80
C LEU A 176 1.94 3.23 20.10
N ASP A 177 0.97 2.45 20.61
CA ASP A 177 -0.35 2.97 20.98
C ASP A 177 -0.26 4.00 22.12
N LYS A 178 0.64 3.78 23.08
CA LYS A 178 0.88 4.65 24.22
C LYS A 178 1.78 5.85 23.88
N TYR A 179 2.61 5.76 22.85
CA TYR A 179 3.59 6.81 22.55
C TYR A 179 2.93 8.04 21.89
N PRO A 180 2.99 9.25 22.51
CA PRO A 180 2.29 10.43 21.99
C PRO A 180 2.78 10.91 20.63
N GLY A 181 4.04 10.61 20.29
CA GLY A 181 4.65 10.96 18.99
C GLY A 181 4.12 10.13 17.81
N VAL A 182 3.42 9.01 18.06
CA VAL A 182 2.74 8.20 17.05
C VAL A 182 1.29 8.61 16.96
N LYS A 183 0.84 8.99 15.77
CA LYS A 183 -0.56 9.39 15.50
C LYS A 183 -1.37 8.28 14.87
N GLY A 184 -0.74 7.37 14.15
CA GLY A 184 -1.39 6.23 13.52
C GLY A 184 -0.43 5.08 13.28
N ILE A 185 -0.97 3.87 13.22
CA ILE A 185 -0.22 2.65 12.96
C ILE A 185 -0.80 1.99 11.71
N ILE A 186 0.06 1.74 10.74
CA ILE A 186 -0.19 0.91 9.57
C ILE A 186 0.53 -0.41 9.79
N VAL A 187 -0.16 -1.53 9.63
CA VAL A 187 0.47 -2.85 9.64
C VAL A 187 0.54 -3.37 8.21
N SER A 188 1.66 -3.97 7.84
CA SER A 188 1.86 -4.52 6.51
C SER A 188 2.42 -5.93 6.56
N ALA A 189 1.89 -6.79 5.69
CA ALA A 189 2.36 -8.14 5.44
C ALA A 189 2.18 -8.45 3.95
N HIS A 190 2.81 -9.53 3.45
CA HIS A 190 2.60 -9.92 2.07
C HIS A 190 1.23 -10.59 1.86
N HIS A 191 0.93 -11.65 2.62
CA HIS A 191 -0.31 -12.41 2.46
C HIS A 191 -1.52 -11.66 3.01
N PRO A 192 -2.71 -11.72 2.37
CA PRO A 192 -3.88 -10.95 2.77
C PRO A 192 -4.62 -11.55 3.97
N ILE A 193 -5.20 -10.68 4.82
CA ILE A 193 -6.17 -11.05 5.86
C ILE A 193 -7.53 -11.35 5.24
N PHE A 194 -7.95 -10.52 4.28
CA PHE A 194 -9.17 -10.67 3.50
C PHE A 194 -8.82 -10.58 2.02
N THR A 195 -9.39 -11.43 1.18
CA THR A 195 -9.32 -11.33 -0.27
C THR A 195 -10.43 -12.15 -0.92
N ASN A 196 -10.94 -11.66 -2.04
CA ASN A 196 -11.86 -12.35 -2.94
C ASN A 196 -11.12 -13.04 -4.11
N SER A 197 -9.77 -13.08 -4.08
CA SER A 197 -9.02 -13.78 -5.14
C SER A 197 -9.41 -15.25 -5.21
N SER A 198 -9.69 -15.74 -6.43
CA SER A 198 -9.90 -17.17 -6.68
C SER A 198 -8.57 -17.95 -6.72
N ALA A 199 -7.45 -17.26 -6.87
CA ALA A 199 -6.12 -17.85 -7.01
C ALA A 199 -5.39 -18.05 -5.68
N VAL A 200 -5.64 -17.16 -4.70
CA VAL A 200 -5.01 -17.21 -3.39
C VAL A 200 -6.04 -17.11 -2.27
N LYS A 201 -5.70 -17.63 -1.10
CA LYS A 201 -6.58 -17.62 0.07
C LYS A 201 -6.16 -16.56 1.07
N PRO A 202 -7.09 -16.09 1.92
CA PRO A 202 -6.72 -15.35 3.13
C PRO A 202 -5.74 -16.15 4.00
N SER A 203 -4.82 -15.44 4.66
CA SER A 203 -3.84 -16.05 5.54
C SER A 203 -4.42 -16.40 6.91
N ASP A 204 -4.62 -17.68 7.18
CA ASP A 204 -5.11 -18.16 8.49
C ASP A 204 -4.15 -17.75 9.62
N GLY A 205 -2.84 -17.80 9.39
CA GLY A 205 -1.85 -17.39 10.40
C GLY A 205 -1.94 -15.91 10.76
N LEU A 206 -2.14 -15.01 9.78
CA LEU A 206 -2.36 -13.59 10.07
C LEU A 206 -3.68 -13.38 10.81
N ARG A 207 -4.74 -14.06 10.41
CA ARG A 207 -6.05 -13.96 11.05
C ARG A 207 -6.02 -14.47 12.49
N GLN A 208 -5.33 -15.55 12.74
CA GLN A 208 -5.26 -16.19 14.06
C GLN A 208 -4.30 -15.45 15.01
N TYR A 209 -3.10 -15.09 14.56
CA TYR A 209 -2.02 -14.65 15.46
C TYR A 209 -1.84 -13.13 15.50
N PHE A 210 -2.21 -12.39 14.44
CA PHE A 210 -1.88 -10.97 14.33
C PHE A 210 -3.10 -10.06 14.30
N LEU A 211 -4.20 -10.50 13.67
CA LEU A 211 -5.43 -9.71 13.58
C LEU A 211 -6.01 -9.31 14.96
N PRO A 212 -6.06 -10.16 16.00
CA PRO A 212 -6.64 -9.75 17.29
C PRO A 212 -5.96 -8.53 17.91
N ALA A 213 -4.61 -8.49 17.92
CA ALA A 213 -3.86 -7.35 18.44
C ALA A 213 -4.05 -6.08 17.58
N PHE A 214 -4.12 -6.23 16.24
CA PHE A 214 -4.47 -5.12 15.36
C PHE A 214 -5.84 -4.52 15.68
N MET A 215 -6.84 -5.38 15.90
CA MET A 215 -8.20 -4.94 16.16
C MET A 215 -8.33 -4.23 17.52
N SER A 216 -7.62 -4.69 18.55
CA SER A 216 -7.67 -4.11 19.91
C SER A 216 -6.84 -2.84 20.07
N THR A 217 -5.85 -2.58 19.21
CA THR A 217 -4.99 -1.40 19.29
C THR A 217 -5.69 -0.17 18.69
N LYS A 218 -5.83 0.90 19.46
CA LYS A 218 -6.59 2.10 19.08
C LYS A 218 -5.99 2.78 17.83
N LYS A 219 -4.68 3.00 17.83
CA LYS A 219 -3.98 3.71 16.74
C LYS A 219 -3.77 2.86 15.49
N CYS A 220 -4.02 1.55 15.52
CA CYS A 220 -4.04 0.74 14.29
C CYS A 220 -5.24 1.13 13.44
N VAL A 221 -5.01 1.66 12.24
CA VAL A 221 -6.08 2.19 11.37
C VAL A 221 -6.15 1.48 10.01
N LEU A 222 -5.04 0.85 9.60
CA LEU A 222 -4.91 0.29 8.26
C LEU A 222 -4.00 -0.94 8.26
N PHE A 223 -4.46 -2.01 7.59
CA PHE A 223 -3.65 -3.19 7.27
C PHE A 223 -3.49 -3.28 5.76
N ILE A 224 -2.24 -3.26 5.24
CA ILE A 224 -1.95 -3.30 3.80
C ILE A 224 -1.24 -4.59 3.45
N THR A 225 -1.69 -5.25 2.40
CA THR A 225 -1.13 -6.53 1.92
C THR A 225 -1.01 -6.56 0.39
N GLY A 226 -0.30 -7.55 -0.13
CA GLY A 226 -0.19 -7.87 -1.55
C GLY A 226 -0.71 -9.28 -1.86
N HIS A 227 0.11 -10.09 -2.58
CA HIS A 227 -0.08 -11.50 -2.90
C HIS A 227 -1.27 -11.80 -3.82
N ALA A 228 -2.44 -11.24 -3.57
CA ALA A 228 -3.51 -11.23 -4.55
C ALA A 228 -3.25 -10.10 -5.54
N HIS A 229 -2.99 -10.45 -6.80
CA HIS A 229 -2.66 -9.48 -7.85
C HIS A 229 -3.91 -8.71 -8.30
N ALA A 230 -4.47 -7.94 -7.38
CA ALA A 230 -5.69 -7.15 -7.53
C ALA A 230 -5.67 -5.95 -6.58
N PHE A 231 -6.65 -5.07 -6.71
CA PHE A 231 -6.94 -4.03 -5.73
C PHE A 231 -8.24 -4.36 -5.01
N GLU A 232 -8.20 -4.42 -3.67
CA GLU A 232 -9.38 -4.65 -2.84
C GLU A 232 -9.33 -3.79 -1.57
N HIS A 233 -10.48 -3.29 -1.11
CA HIS A 233 -10.61 -2.53 0.13
C HIS A 233 -11.75 -3.09 0.99
N PHE A 234 -11.40 -3.63 2.14
CA PHE A 234 -12.38 -4.13 3.10
C PHE A 234 -12.44 -3.22 4.32
N LYS A 235 -13.65 -2.98 4.82
CA LYS A 235 -13.89 -2.36 6.13
C LYS A 235 -14.43 -3.42 7.07
N TYR A 236 -13.76 -3.60 8.20
CA TYR A 236 -14.17 -4.55 9.21
C TYR A 236 -14.01 -3.94 10.61
N GLN A 237 -15.10 -3.84 11.39
CA GLN A 237 -15.13 -3.25 12.73
C GLN A 237 -14.37 -1.91 12.81
N ASN A 238 -14.68 -0.97 11.92
CA ASN A 238 -14.07 0.36 11.81
C ASN A 238 -12.57 0.40 11.47
N LYS A 239 -11.97 -0.71 11.08
CA LYS A 239 -10.60 -0.79 10.56
C LYS A 239 -10.60 -1.02 9.05
N ASN A 240 -9.53 -0.58 8.39
CA ASN A 240 -9.38 -0.70 6.95
C ASN A 240 -8.33 -1.78 6.59
N PHE A 241 -8.63 -2.57 5.57
CA PHE A 241 -7.75 -3.62 5.04
C PHE A 241 -7.64 -3.43 3.53
N LEU A 242 -6.42 -3.30 3.04
CA LEU A 242 -6.15 -3.14 1.61
C LEU A 242 -5.36 -4.33 1.08
N VAL A 243 -5.69 -4.73 -0.14
CA VAL A 243 -4.86 -5.57 -0.99
C VAL A 243 -4.42 -4.72 -2.18
N ILE A 244 -3.10 -4.64 -2.42
CA ILE A 244 -2.49 -3.78 -3.44
C ILE A 244 -1.49 -4.53 -4.31
N GLY A 245 -1.81 -5.74 -4.76
CA GLY A 245 -0.91 -6.62 -5.51
C GLY A 245 -0.71 -6.27 -6.98
N GLY A 246 -0.91 -5.03 -7.40
CA GLY A 246 -0.87 -4.59 -8.80
C GLY A 246 0.47 -4.09 -9.32
N GLY A 247 1.61 -4.45 -8.71
CA GLY A 247 2.93 -3.93 -9.08
C GLY A 247 3.55 -4.52 -10.36
N GLY A 248 3.01 -5.63 -10.86
CA GLY A 248 3.58 -6.27 -12.06
C GLY A 248 3.29 -7.76 -12.21
N GLY A 249 2.83 -8.46 -11.18
CA GLY A 249 2.38 -9.84 -11.26
C GLY A 249 1.20 -10.04 -12.22
N LEU A 250 0.93 -11.28 -12.64
CA LEU A 250 -0.20 -11.60 -13.51
C LEU A 250 -1.51 -11.41 -12.74
N HIS A 251 -2.42 -10.63 -13.31
CA HIS A 251 -3.71 -10.35 -12.69
C HIS A 251 -4.45 -11.62 -12.27
N GLN A 252 -5.08 -11.58 -11.10
CA GLN A 252 -5.83 -12.69 -10.53
C GLN A 252 -7.33 -12.41 -10.59
N PRO A 253 -8.17 -13.39 -10.99
CA PRO A 253 -9.62 -13.24 -10.96
C PRO A 253 -10.12 -13.07 -9.52
N LEU A 254 -11.15 -12.26 -9.35
CA LEU A 254 -11.85 -12.07 -8.10
C LEU A 254 -13.22 -12.71 -8.15
N GLU A 255 -13.60 -13.41 -7.11
CA GLU A 255 -14.88 -14.07 -6.93
C GLU A 255 -15.47 -13.69 -5.57
N LYS A 256 -16.78 -13.56 -5.46
CA LYS A 256 -17.40 -13.31 -4.17
C LYS A 256 -17.18 -14.51 -3.25
N ARG A 257 -16.39 -14.33 -2.20
CA ARG A 257 -16.07 -15.37 -1.22
C ARG A 257 -16.97 -15.25 0.02
N ALA A 258 -17.58 -16.35 0.43
CA ALA A 258 -18.37 -16.39 1.65
C ALA A 258 -17.51 -16.03 2.88
N GLY A 259 -18.09 -15.31 3.84
CA GLY A 259 -17.42 -14.91 5.08
C GLY A 259 -16.41 -13.78 4.95
N MET A 260 -16.25 -13.16 3.75
CA MET A 260 -15.46 -11.95 3.60
C MET A 260 -16.31 -10.71 3.84
N PRO A 261 -15.73 -9.63 4.43
CA PRO A 261 -16.37 -8.32 4.45
C PRO A 261 -16.66 -7.84 3.02
N ALA A 262 -17.58 -6.88 2.88
CA ALA A 262 -17.84 -6.27 1.57
C ALA A 262 -16.61 -5.51 1.07
N ASP A 263 -16.30 -5.68 -0.22
CA ASP A 263 -15.26 -4.90 -0.88
C ASP A 263 -15.79 -3.50 -1.23
N ALA A 264 -15.27 -2.48 -0.55
CA ALA A 264 -15.66 -1.08 -0.77
C ALA A 264 -15.15 -0.53 -2.11
N ALA A 265 -14.18 -1.19 -2.74
CA ALA A 265 -13.63 -0.84 -4.05
C ALA A 265 -14.14 -1.78 -5.16
N LEU A 266 -15.37 -2.27 -5.07
CA LEU A 266 -15.91 -3.30 -5.96
C LEU A 266 -15.81 -2.94 -7.45
N THR A 267 -16.02 -1.68 -7.79
CA THR A 267 -15.99 -1.18 -9.18
C THR A 267 -14.59 -0.73 -9.65
N TYR A 268 -13.61 -0.69 -8.75
CA TYR A 268 -12.24 -0.26 -9.05
C TYR A 268 -11.30 -1.47 -9.04
N LYS A 269 -10.99 -2.00 -10.23
CA LYS A 269 -10.15 -3.20 -10.41
C LYS A 269 -9.07 -2.96 -11.47
N PRO A 270 -8.08 -2.09 -11.19
CA PRO A 270 -6.99 -1.81 -12.13
C PRO A 270 -6.06 -3.01 -12.27
N LEU A 271 -5.49 -3.19 -13.46
CA LEU A 271 -4.46 -4.22 -13.69
C LEU A 271 -3.17 -3.89 -12.95
N PHE A 272 -2.72 -2.63 -13.06
CA PHE A 272 -1.47 -2.18 -12.46
C PHE A 272 -1.69 -0.89 -11.67
N HIS A 273 -1.13 -0.85 -10.46
CA HIS A 273 -1.28 0.30 -9.57
C HIS A 273 -0.20 0.32 -8.48
N TYR A 274 -0.06 1.49 -7.87
CA TYR A 274 0.61 1.69 -6.59
C TYR A 274 -0.26 2.57 -5.70
N LEU A 275 0.00 2.55 -4.38
CA LEU A 275 -0.75 3.32 -3.39
C LEU A 275 0.12 4.46 -2.88
N ASN A 276 -0.42 5.66 -2.84
CA ASN A 276 0.17 6.81 -2.17
C ASN A 276 -0.63 7.17 -0.93
N ILE A 277 0.05 7.43 0.18
CA ILE A 277 -0.55 7.88 1.44
C ILE A 277 0.06 9.24 1.80
N LYS A 278 -0.79 10.24 2.04
CA LYS A 278 -0.40 11.56 2.53
C LYS A 278 -1.08 11.85 3.85
N ARG A 279 -0.35 12.47 4.79
CA ARG A 279 -0.92 12.89 6.06
C ARG A 279 -1.19 14.40 6.07
N TYR A 280 -2.39 14.78 6.45
CA TYR A 280 -2.83 16.16 6.67
C TYR A 280 -3.35 16.30 8.10
N GLY A 281 -2.52 16.73 9.03
CA GLY A 281 -2.89 16.76 10.45
C GLY A 281 -3.26 15.38 10.99
N ASN A 282 -4.52 15.20 11.36
CA ASN A 282 -5.06 13.91 11.84
C ASN A 282 -5.80 13.13 10.73
N LEU A 283 -5.60 13.47 9.47
CA LEU A 283 -6.20 12.78 8.34
C LEU A 283 -5.12 12.07 7.51
N LEU A 284 -5.31 10.79 7.21
CA LEU A 284 -4.58 10.09 6.17
C LEU A 284 -5.42 10.08 4.89
N GLN A 285 -4.92 10.68 3.84
CA GLN A 285 -5.47 10.56 2.49
C GLN A 285 -4.76 9.45 1.76
N LEU A 286 -5.50 8.47 1.28
CA LEU A 286 -5.01 7.34 0.51
C LEU A 286 -5.50 7.47 -0.92
N THR A 287 -4.60 7.31 -1.89
CA THR A 287 -4.94 7.34 -3.33
C THR A 287 -4.21 6.22 -4.05
N SER A 288 -4.96 5.35 -4.70
CA SER A 288 -4.40 4.39 -5.65
C SER A 288 -4.22 5.07 -7.00
N TYR A 289 -3.00 5.07 -7.51
CA TYR A 289 -2.67 5.50 -8.86
C TYR A 289 -2.61 4.28 -9.76
N PHE A 290 -3.40 4.25 -10.80
CA PHE A 290 -3.44 3.14 -11.74
C PHE A 290 -2.83 3.52 -13.09
N LEU A 291 -2.15 2.56 -13.70
CA LEU A 291 -1.65 2.68 -15.06
C LEU A 291 -2.82 2.62 -16.04
N GLN A 292 -2.94 3.62 -16.90
CA GLN A 292 -3.98 3.66 -17.92
C GLN A 292 -3.84 2.48 -18.89
N PRO A 293 -4.95 1.91 -19.40
CA PRO A 293 -4.91 0.72 -20.26
C PRO A 293 -4.08 0.87 -21.54
N ASP A 294 -3.94 2.08 -22.05
CA ASP A 294 -3.12 2.43 -23.22
C ASP A 294 -1.64 2.68 -22.90
N PHE A 295 -1.25 2.53 -21.61
CA PHE A 295 0.10 2.81 -21.12
C PHE A 295 0.54 4.27 -21.30
N SER A 296 -0.39 5.22 -21.43
CA SER A 296 -0.08 6.65 -21.58
C SER A 296 0.44 7.30 -20.28
N GLY A 297 0.17 6.70 -19.12
CA GLY A 297 0.61 7.22 -17.81
C GLY A 297 -0.27 6.76 -16.68
N PHE A 298 -0.10 7.41 -15.52
CA PHE A 298 -0.88 7.11 -14.32
C PHE A 298 -1.98 8.14 -14.11
N ALA A 299 -3.15 7.66 -13.67
CA ALA A 299 -4.24 8.50 -13.21
C ALA A 299 -4.60 8.17 -11.76
N ALA A 300 -5.10 9.17 -11.02
CA ALA A 300 -5.70 8.93 -9.72
C ALA A 300 -6.99 8.12 -9.88
N GLY A 301 -7.09 7.02 -9.14
CA GLY A 301 -8.23 6.13 -9.16
C GLY A 301 -8.99 6.15 -7.83
N TYR A 302 -9.04 5.00 -7.15
CA TYR A 302 -9.74 4.88 -5.87
C TYR A 302 -9.05 5.68 -4.77
N SER A 303 -9.83 6.52 -4.08
CA SER A 303 -9.32 7.38 -3.02
C SER A 303 -10.26 7.39 -1.83
N PHE A 304 -9.70 7.41 -0.62
CA PHE A 304 -10.46 7.53 0.62
C PHE A 304 -9.58 8.12 1.73
N ALA A 305 -10.23 8.55 2.81
CA ALA A 305 -9.54 9.13 3.95
C ALA A 305 -9.81 8.34 5.23
N ILE A 306 -8.83 8.37 6.14
CA ILE A 306 -8.91 7.77 7.48
C ILE A 306 -8.62 8.85 8.51
N ASN A 307 -9.54 9.09 9.42
CA ASN A 307 -9.29 9.93 10.58
C ASN A 307 -8.42 9.16 11.57
N LEU A 308 -7.32 9.77 12.00
CA LEU A 308 -6.44 9.25 13.03
C LEU A 308 -7.08 9.48 14.41
N PRO A 309 -6.95 8.55 15.35
CA PRO A 309 -7.58 8.63 16.68
C PRO A 309 -6.96 9.69 17.60
#